data_534b7f49e5829cfb1db1f8f993ad35dd
#
_entry.id   534b7f49e5829cfb1db1f8f993ad35dd
#
_cell.length_a   1.000
_cell.length_b   1.000
_cell.length_c   1.000
_cell.angle_alpha   90.00
_cell.angle_beta   90.00
_cell.angle_gamma   90.00
#
_symmetry.space_group_name_H-M   'P 1'
#
loop_
_entity.id
_entity.type
_entity.pdbx_description
1 polymer ?
#
loop_
_entity_poly.entity_id
_entity_poly.type
_entity_poly.pdbx_seq_one_letter_code
_entity_poly.pdbx_strand_id
1 'polypeptide(L)'
;MPAVFLILLLCLAPLAAQHSDADLKNPFQSPDDRTRGGAFFQSQCANCHGIDGKGGASGPNLTNGTFRHASNDEGLFRVITKGVPGTSMPGFSMNGREIWQIVAYLRSLSASRASANLTGNVQVGQQLFQASRCLNCHWLNGTGAPRGLDLTAIGSRLTPTELLVALTDPSAEVAPEYWAWQATTKTGTALRGQRLNEDTFSLQILDQAGRLRSVAKADLRSQSLDHRSPMPSFRDKLTDAQRNDLIAYLTTLQGAAQ
;
A
#
# COMPACT_ATOMS: atom_id res chain seq x y z
N MET A 1 13.37 56.32 -57.81
CA MET A 1 12.37 55.71 -56.93
C MET A 1 12.80 54.26 -56.68
N PRO A 2 13.32 53.87 -55.48
CA PRO A 2 13.70 52.49 -55.19
C PRO A 2 12.49 51.71 -54.64
N ALA A 3 12.24 50.55 -55.25
CA ALA A 3 11.22 49.63 -54.83
C ALA A 3 11.68 48.87 -53.57
N VAL A 4 10.92 48.98 -52.52
CA VAL A 4 11.13 48.22 -51.25
C VAL A 4 10.48 46.83 -51.41
N PHE A 5 11.28 45.79 -51.46
CA PHE A 5 10.81 44.40 -51.40
C PHE A 5 10.59 44.02 -49.94
N LEU A 6 9.32 43.88 -49.57
CA LEU A 6 8.92 43.38 -48.25
C LEU A 6 9.01 41.84 -48.24
N ILE A 7 10.06 41.30 -47.62
CA ILE A 7 10.19 39.86 -47.43
C ILE A 7 9.32 39.45 -46.22
N LEU A 8 8.21 38.77 -46.53
CA LEU A 8 7.33 38.17 -45.50
C LEU A 8 8.01 36.87 -44.98
N LEU A 9 8.61 36.93 -43.78
CA LEU A 9 9.13 35.76 -43.11
C LEU A 9 7.93 34.97 -42.52
N LEU A 10 7.52 33.88 -43.19
CA LEU A 10 6.60 32.92 -42.60
C LEU A 10 7.35 32.16 -41.49
N CYS A 11 7.07 32.47 -40.23
CA CYS A 11 7.43 31.65 -39.09
C CYS A 11 6.59 30.35 -39.12
N LEU A 12 7.16 29.28 -39.66
CA LEU A 12 6.66 27.90 -39.45
C LEU A 12 6.92 27.52 -37.98
N ALA A 13 5.94 27.76 -37.10
CA ALA A 13 5.96 27.15 -35.77
C ALA A 13 5.88 25.62 -35.92
N PRO A 14 6.76 24.87 -35.24
CA PRO A 14 6.61 23.41 -35.23
C PRO A 14 5.28 23.10 -34.56
N LEU A 15 4.39 22.38 -35.27
CA LEU A 15 3.23 21.74 -34.68
C LEU A 15 3.79 20.68 -33.73
N ALA A 16 3.98 21.03 -32.46
CA ALA A 16 4.14 20.05 -31.40
C ALA A 16 2.85 19.22 -31.42
N ALA A 17 2.96 18.00 -31.93
CA ALA A 17 1.90 17.01 -31.82
C ALA A 17 1.62 16.84 -30.32
N GLN A 18 0.57 17.47 -29.86
CA GLN A 18 -0.03 17.18 -28.58
C GLN A 18 -0.56 15.75 -28.70
N HIS A 19 0.25 14.78 -28.28
CA HIS A 19 -0.27 13.46 -27.95
C HIS A 19 -1.26 13.72 -26.80
N SER A 20 -2.51 13.89 -27.15
CA SER A 20 -3.59 13.69 -26.19
C SER A 20 -3.42 12.25 -25.72
N ASP A 21 -3.08 12.05 -24.44
CA ASP A 21 -3.20 10.78 -23.75
C ASP A 21 -4.70 10.42 -23.76
N ALA A 22 -5.18 9.97 -24.93
CA ALA A 22 -6.47 9.32 -25.04
C ALA A 22 -6.30 8.05 -24.22
N ASP A 23 -7.06 7.92 -23.13
CA ASP A 23 -7.08 6.73 -22.28
C ASP A 23 -7.28 5.47 -23.14
N LEU A 24 -6.18 4.83 -23.54
CA LEU A 24 -6.25 3.57 -24.24
C LEU A 24 -6.83 2.54 -23.29
N LYS A 25 -8.09 2.19 -23.52
CA LYS A 25 -8.75 1.13 -22.77
C LYS A 25 -8.17 -0.21 -23.18
N ASN A 26 -7.94 -1.06 -22.20
CA ASN A 26 -7.46 -2.41 -22.44
C ASN A 26 -8.45 -3.18 -23.36
N PRO A 27 -8.04 -3.64 -24.55
CA PRO A 27 -8.90 -4.39 -25.45
C PRO A 27 -9.09 -5.87 -25.05
N PHE A 28 -8.34 -6.38 -24.06
CA PHE A 28 -8.31 -7.76 -23.61
C PHE A 28 -8.84 -7.88 -22.17
N GLN A 29 -10.15 -7.93 -21.99
CA GLN A 29 -10.78 -7.93 -20.66
C GLN A 29 -11.71 -9.14 -20.41
N SER A 30 -11.70 -10.14 -21.30
CA SER A 30 -12.50 -11.34 -21.13
C SER A 30 -12.07 -12.15 -19.89
N PRO A 31 -12.90 -13.06 -19.36
CA PRO A 31 -12.50 -13.99 -18.31
C PRO A 31 -11.27 -14.82 -18.68
N ASP A 32 -11.15 -15.22 -19.94
CA ASP A 32 -10.00 -15.98 -20.47
C ASP A 32 -8.72 -15.12 -20.48
N ASP A 33 -8.82 -13.85 -20.88
CA ASP A 33 -7.69 -12.91 -20.82
C ASP A 33 -7.18 -12.71 -19.40
N ARG A 34 -8.09 -12.57 -18.42
CA ARG A 34 -7.73 -12.47 -17.00
C ARG A 34 -7.03 -13.74 -16.49
N THR A 35 -7.52 -14.91 -16.88
CA THR A 35 -6.90 -16.20 -16.50
C THR A 35 -5.49 -16.33 -17.08
N ARG A 36 -5.30 -15.99 -18.35
CA ARG A 36 -3.97 -15.98 -19.01
C ARG A 36 -3.05 -14.93 -18.37
N GLY A 37 -3.57 -13.74 -18.10
CA GLY A 37 -2.84 -12.68 -17.40
C GLY A 37 -2.36 -13.13 -16.02
N GLY A 38 -3.18 -13.87 -15.28
CA GLY A 38 -2.81 -14.49 -14.01
C GLY A 38 -1.66 -15.49 -14.14
N ALA A 39 -1.68 -16.35 -15.16
CA ALA A 39 -0.59 -17.28 -15.43
C ALA A 39 0.73 -16.55 -15.76
N PHE A 40 0.68 -15.50 -16.58
CA PHE A 40 1.85 -14.66 -16.85
C PHE A 40 2.35 -13.93 -15.61
N PHE A 41 1.43 -13.40 -14.79
CA PHE A 41 1.78 -12.76 -13.54
C PHE A 41 2.52 -13.72 -12.59
N GLN A 42 2.03 -14.93 -12.42
CA GLN A 42 2.66 -15.93 -11.57
C GLN A 42 4.06 -16.30 -12.05
N SER A 43 4.29 -16.40 -13.36
CA SER A 43 5.59 -16.78 -13.91
C SER A 43 6.61 -15.66 -13.94
N GLN A 44 6.20 -14.40 -14.08
CA GLN A 44 7.09 -13.27 -14.31
C GLN A 44 7.15 -12.25 -13.15
N CYS A 45 6.07 -12.12 -12.40
CA CYS A 45 5.88 -11.01 -11.46
C CYS A 45 5.83 -11.48 -9.99
N ALA A 46 5.35 -12.70 -9.73
CA ALA A 46 5.07 -13.22 -8.40
C ALA A 46 6.30 -13.28 -7.49
N ASN A 47 7.49 -13.48 -8.05
CA ASN A 47 8.73 -13.53 -7.26
C ASN A 47 8.99 -12.22 -6.47
N CYS A 48 8.59 -11.09 -7.04
CA CYS A 48 8.74 -9.78 -6.39
C CYS A 48 7.45 -9.32 -5.71
N HIS A 49 6.28 -9.55 -6.36
CA HIS A 49 4.99 -9.01 -5.93
C HIS A 49 4.13 -9.98 -5.11
N GLY A 50 4.64 -11.20 -4.83
CA GLY A 50 3.86 -12.26 -4.18
C GLY A 50 2.93 -12.99 -5.15
N ILE A 51 2.64 -14.27 -4.87
CA ILE A 51 1.84 -15.14 -5.75
C ILE A 51 0.40 -14.64 -5.91
N ASP A 52 -0.11 -13.96 -4.90
CA ASP A 52 -1.45 -13.36 -4.84
C ASP A 52 -1.45 -11.85 -5.15
N GLY A 53 -0.29 -11.28 -5.49
CA GLY A 53 -0.12 -9.85 -5.79
C GLY A 53 -0.15 -8.93 -4.58
N LYS A 54 -0.17 -9.45 -3.34
CA LYS A 54 -0.25 -8.64 -2.10
C LYS A 54 1.07 -8.02 -1.67
N GLY A 55 2.10 -8.18 -2.45
CA GLY A 55 3.45 -7.77 -2.14
C GLY A 55 4.34 -8.96 -1.81
N GLY A 56 5.64 -8.79 -1.97
CA GLY A 56 6.63 -9.85 -1.78
C GLY A 56 7.99 -9.29 -1.36
N ALA A 57 9.06 -10.00 -1.72
CA ALA A 57 10.42 -9.68 -1.28
C ALA A 57 10.89 -8.26 -1.65
N SER A 58 10.45 -7.71 -2.78
CA SER A 58 10.90 -6.40 -3.28
C SER A 58 9.83 -5.61 -4.04
N GLY A 59 8.64 -6.18 -4.26
CA GLY A 59 7.55 -5.55 -4.99
C GLY A 59 6.40 -5.13 -4.06
N PRO A 60 5.74 -3.98 -4.34
CA PRO A 60 4.59 -3.54 -3.56
C PRO A 60 3.35 -4.41 -3.81
N ASN A 61 2.37 -4.25 -2.94
CA ASN A 61 1.03 -4.80 -3.10
C ASN A 61 0.34 -4.19 -4.34
N LEU A 62 -0.11 -5.04 -5.26
CA LEU A 62 -0.78 -4.68 -6.52
C LEU A 62 -2.29 -4.92 -6.49
N THR A 63 -2.82 -5.49 -5.39
CA THR A 63 -4.24 -5.77 -5.27
C THR A 63 -5.08 -4.56 -4.88
N ASN A 64 -4.45 -3.42 -4.60
CA ASN A 64 -5.08 -2.20 -4.09
C ASN A 64 -5.88 -1.42 -5.12
N GLY A 65 -5.67 -1.69 -6.42
CA GLY A 65 -6.27 -0.90 -7.49
C GLY A 65 -5.61 0.47 -7.72
N THR A 66 -4.74 0.89 -6.81
CA THR A 66 -3.94 2.11 -6.94
C THR A 66 -2.48 1.74 -7.21
N PHE A 67 -1.91 2.32 -8.25
CA PHE A 67 -0.56 2.01 -8.69
C PHE A 67 0.28 3.30 -8.69
N ARG A 68 1.37 3.32 -7.93
CA ARG A 68 2.21 4.51 -7.73
C ARG A 68 2.68 5.18 -9.03
N HIS A 69 2.91 4.38 -10.08
CA HIS A 69 3.50 4.84 -11.34
C HIS A 69 2.55 4.71 -12.54
N ALA A 70 1.25 4.46 -12.27
CA ALA A 70 0.23 4.32 -13.31
C ALA A 70 -1.15 4.74 -12.77
N SER A 71 -1.80 5.67 -13.45
CA SER A 71 -3.17 6.10 -13.12
C SER A 71 -4.25 5.33 -13.91
N ASN A 72 -3.88 4.77 -15.07
CA ASN A 72 -4.78 4.09 -16.00
C ASN A 72 -4.16 2.81 -16.59
N ASP A 73 -4.88 2.13 -17.46
CA ASP A 73 -4.44 0.87 -18.08
C ASP A 73 -3.22 1.05 -18.97
N GLU A 74 -3.15 2.14 -19.71
CA GLU A 74 -1.98 2.48 -20.54
C GLU A 74 -0.73 2.73 -19.67
N GLY A 75 -0.90 3.41 -18.55
CA GLY A 75 0.16 3.60 -17.57
C GLY A 75 0.69 2.28 -17.04
N LEU A 76 -0.20 1.34 -16.70
CA LEU A 76 0.19 -0.02 -16.30
C LEU A 76 0.92 -0.76 -17.42
N PHE A 77 0.42 -0.69 -18.65
CA PHE A 77 1.06 -1.27 -19.81
C PHE A 77 2.50 -0.74 -19.98
N ARG A 78 2.67 0.59 -19.87
CA ARG A 78 3.97 1.26 -19.97
C ARG A 78 4.92 0.87 -18.84
N VAL A 79 4.43 0.80 -17.59
CA VAL A 79 5.23 0.35 -16.45
C VAL A 79 5.72 -1.08 -16.63
N ILE A 80 4.88 -1.99 -17.10
CA ILE A 80 5.29 -3.38 -17.34
C ILE A 80 6.31 -3.45 -18.48
N THR A 81 6.07 -2.70 -19.57
CA THR A 81 6.96 -2.73 -20.74
C THR A 81 8.33 -2.10 -20.48
N LYS A 82 8.35 -0.96 -19.79
CA LYS A 82 9.57 -0.14 -19.62
C LYS A 82 10.23 -0.25 -18.26
N GLY A 83 9.54 -0.85 -17.29
CA GLY A 83 9.96 -0.82 -15.90
C GLY A 83 9.78 0.55 -15.25
N VAL A 84 10.33 0.71 -14.05
CA VAL A 84 10.32 1.96 -13.30
C VAL A 84 11.76 2.41 -13.07
N PRO A 85 12.24 3.47 -13.74
CA PRO A 85 13.60 3.96 -13.58
C PRO A 85 13.96 4.25 -12.12
N GLY A 86 15.17 3.86 -11.70
CA GLY A 86 15.65 4.06 -10.33
C GLY A 86 15.09 3.07 -9.29
N THR A 87 14.36 2.04 -9.73
CA THR A 87 13.85 0.97 -8.87
C THR A 87 14.29 -0.42 -9.34
N SER A 88 13.97 -1.46 -8.56
CA SER A 88 14.19 -2.86 -8.94
C SER A 88 13.13 -3.41 -9.91
N MET A 89 12.13 -2.64 -10.32
CA MET A 89 11.13 -3.07 -11.30
C MET A 89 11.71 -3.00 -12.73
N PRO A 90 12.04 -4.12 -13.37
CA PRO A 90 12.57 -4.12 -14.73
C PRO A 90 11.45 -3.96 -15.76
N GLY A 91 11.81 -3.60 -16.99
CA GLY A 91 10.93 -3.74 -18.14
C GLY A 91 10.89 -5.17 -18.66
N PHE A 92 9.74 -5.60 -19.16
CA PHE A 92 9.53 -6.95 -19.70
C PHE A 92 9.33 -6.92 -21.23
N SER A 93 10.14 -7.71 -21.94
CA SER A 93 10.02 -7.90 -23.39
C SER A 93 8.99 -8.99 -23.69
N MET A 94 7.71 -8.64 -23.50
CA MET A 94 6.55 -9.49 -23.80
C MET A 94 5.78 -8.91 -24.99
N ASN A 95 4.95 -9.72 -25.66
CA ASN A 95 4.08 -9.15 -26.68
C ASN A 95 2.95 -8.30 -26.06
N GLY A 96 2.44 -7.33 -26.83
CA GLY A 96 1.46 -6.37 -26.30
C GLY A 96 0.18 -7.01 -25.76
N ARG A 97 -0.27 -8.14 -26.33
CA ARG A 97 -1.43 -8.88 -25.86
C ARG A 97 -1.19 -9.48 -24.47
N GLU A 98 -0.06 -10.10 -24.24
CA GLU A 98 0.31 -10.68 -22.94
C GLU A 98 0.34 -9.60 -21.85
N ILE A 99 0.93 -8.43 -22.16
CA ILE A 99 0.96 -7.29 -21.23
C ILE A 99 -0.46 -6.81 -20.91
N TRP A 100 -1.33 -6.67 -21.92
CA TRP A 100 -2.72 -6.28 -21.72
C TRP A 100 -3.51 -7.32 -20.91
N GLN A 101 -3.21 -8.60 -21.06
CA GLN A 101 -3.79 -9.66 -20.25
C GLN A 101 -3.33 -9.57 -18.77
N ILE A 102 -2.06 -9.25 -18.53
CA ILE A 102 -1.57 -8.96 -17.15
C ILE A 102 -2.31 -7.74 -16.57
N VAL A 103 -2.48 -6.66 -17.34
CA VAL A 103 -3.26 -5.48 -16.89
C VAL A 103 -4.69 -5.89 -16.53
N ALA A 104 -5.36 -6.71 -17.33
CA ALA A 104 -6.70 -7.23 -17.04
C ALA A 104 -6.74 -8.05 -15.74
N TYR A 105 -5.73 -8.88 -15.51
CA TYR A 105 -5.58 -9.64 -14.27
C TYR A 105 -5.40 -8.70 -13.06
N LEU A 106 -4.48 -7.74 -13.12
CA LEU A 106 -4.26 -6.76 -12.04
C LEU A 106 -5.53 -5.97 -11.70
N ARG A 107 -6.31 -5.57 -12.72
CA ARG A 107 -7.61 -4.93 -12.50
C ARG A 107 -8.63 -5.87 -11.85
N SER A 108 -8.59 -7.16 -12.17
CA SER A 108 -9.48 -8.13 -11.53
C SER A 108 -9.15 -8.38 -10.06
N LEU A 109 -7.89 -8.29 -9.67
CA LEU A 109 -7.48 -8.35 -8.26
C LEU A 109 -8.09 -7.20 -7.44
N SER A 110 -8.18 -6.01 -8.03
CA SER A 110 -8.78 -4.85 -7.38
C SER A 110 -10.31 -4.82 -7.47
N ALA A 111 -10.90 -5.34 -8.54
CA ALA A 111 -12.36 -5.42 -8.69
C ALA A 111 -13.01 -6.37 -7.67
N SER A 112 -12.34 -7.46 -7.31
CA SER A 112 -12.80 -8.36 -6.24
C SER A 112 -12.85 -7.68 -4.86
N ARG A 113 -12.13 -6.58 -4.69
CA ARG A 113 -12.15 -5.73 -3.49
C ARG A 113 -13.38 -4.79 -3.44
N ALA A 114 -13.78 -4.25 -4.61
CA ALA A 114 -14.90 -3.31 -4.71
C ALA A 114 -16.28 -3.99 -4.54
N SER A 115 -16.35 -5.31 -4.72
CA SER A 115 -17.61 -6.06 -4.69
C SER A 115 -18.06 -6.53 -3.29
N ALA A 116 -17.30 -6.24 -2.23
CA ALA A 116 -17.83 -6.39 -0.88
C ALA A 116 -18.91 -5.32 -0.68
N ASN A 117 -20.18 -5.72 -0.69
CA ASN A 117 -21.30 -4.85 -0.35
C ASN A 117 -21.11 -4.31 1.07
N LEU A 118 -20.51 -3.13 1.17
CA LEU A 118 -20.37 -2.42 2.44
C LEU A 118 -21.74 -1.86 2.80
N THR A 119 -22.39 -2.51 3.76
CA THR A 119 -23.71 -2.06 4.29
C THR A 119 -23.56 -1.04 5.42
N GLY A 120 -22.32 -0.67 5.78
CA GLY A 120 -22.02 0.20 6.91
C GLY A 120 -22.22 1.69 6.61
N ASN A 121 -22.52 2.45 7.66
CA ASN A 121 -22.65 3.91 7.64
C ASN A 121 -21.29 4.57 7.90
N VAL A 122 -20.77 5.32 6.91
CA VAL A 122 -19.45 5.98 6.97
C VAL A 122 -19.37 7.00 8.11
N GLN A 123 -20.42 7.78 8.35
CA GLN A 123 -20.45 8.82 9.41
C GLN A 123 -20.40 8.18 10.80
N VAL A 124 -21.19 7.12 11.01
CA VAL A 124 -21.15 6.33 12.25
C VAL A 124 -19.77 5.68 12.43
N GLY A 125 -19.19 5.14 11.35
CA GLY A 125 -17.86 4.58 11.36
C GLY A 125 -16.78 5.60 11.76
N GLN A 126 -16.87 6.84 11.28
CA GLN A 126 -15.98 7.93 11.69
C GLN A 126 -16.10 8.26 13.17
N GLN A 127 -17.33 8.30 13.69
CA GLN A 127 -17.56 8.52 15.13
C GLN A 127 -16.99 7.36 15.98
N LEU A 128 -17.17 6.12 15.55
CA LEU A 128 -16.60 4.93 16.20
C LEU A 128 -15.07 4.95 16.16
N PHE A 129 -14.46 5.38 15.05
CA PHE A 129 -13.01 5.56 14.94
C PHE A 129 -12.46 6.52 16.00
N GLN A 130 -13.12 7.66 16.20
CA GLN A 130 -12.76 8.64 17.23
C GLN A 130 -13.00 8.09 18.64
N ALA A 131 -14.19 7.54 18.91
CA ALA A 131 -14.56 6.99 20.20
C ALA A 131 -13.64 5.84 20.65
N SER A 132 -13.20 5.01 19.69
CA SER A 132 -12.26 3.90 19.91
C SER A 132 -10.81 4.37 20.06
N ARG A 133 -10.54 5.67 19.94
CA ARG A 133 -9.22 6.31 20.10
C ARG A 133 -8.13 5.71 19.19
N CYS A 134 -8.47 5.38 17.96
CA CYS A 134 -7.54 4.75 17.00
C CYS A 134 -6.27 5.60 16.79
N LEU A 135 -6.40 6.93 16.83
CA LEU A 135 -5.27 7.87 16.69
C LEU A 135 -4.27 7.85 17.86
N ASN A 136 -4.58 7.19 18.98
CA ASN A 136 -3.59 7.00 20.04
C ASN A 136 -2.43 6.09 19.60
N CYS A 137 -2.64 5.30 18.55
CA CYS A 137 -1.63 4.39 18.00
C CYS A 137 -1.38 4.62 16.51
N HIS A 138 -2.41 4.98 15.76
CA HIS A 138 -2.34 5.13 14.30
C HIS A 138 -2.15 6.59 13.88
N TRP A 139 -1.52 6.75 12.73
CA TRP A 139 -1.38 8.03 12.03
C TRP A 139 -2.45 8.16 10.96
N LEU A 140 -3.05 9.35 10.81
CA LEU A 140 -4.04 9.65 9.77
C LEU A 140 -3.91 11.13 9.35
N ASN A 141 -3.54 11.39 8.12
CA ASN A 141 -3.50 12.74 7.52
C ASN A 141 -2.77 13.78 8.40
N GLY A 142 -1.59 13.46 8.91
CA GLY A 142 -0.81 14.38 9.72
C GLY A 142 -1.16 14.39 11.22
N THR A 143 -2.11 13.56 11.66
CA THR A 143 -2.59 13.53 13.05
C THR A 143 -2.47 12.12 13.64
N GLY A 144 -2.19 12.03 14.94
CA GLY A 144 -2.13 10.77 15.68
C GLY A 144 -0.70 10.35 16.06
N ALA A 145 -0.51 9.09 16.43
CA ALA A 145 0.76 8.54 16.88
C ALA A 145 1.30 7.52 15.87
N PRO A 146 2.60 7.57 15.52
CA PRO A 146 3.20 6.66 14.51
C PRO A 146 3.64 5.33 15.15
N ARG A 147 2.78 4.72 15.97
CA ARG A 147 3.04 3.43 16.65
C ARG A 147 2.39 2.25 15.97
N GLY A 148 1.38 2.50 15.17
CA GLY A 148 0.69 1.54 14.32
C GLY A 148 0.79 1.94 12.86
N LEU A 149 0.16 1.15 12.01
CA LEU A 149 0.08 1.40 10.59
C LEU A 149 -0.51 2.78 10.31
N ASP A 150 0.08 3.51 9.34
CA ASP A 150 -0.52 4.73 8.80
C ASP A 150 -1.83 4.38 8.06
N LEU A 151 -2.92 4.99 8.49
CA LEU A 151 -4.26 4.75 7.97
C LEU A 151 -4.67 5.71 6.85
N THR A 152 -3.82 6.68 6.48
CA THR A 152 -4.15 7.70 5.48
C THR A 152 -4.62 7.11 4.15
N ALA A 153 -4.06 5.98 3.75
CA ALA A 153 -4.42 5.26 2.53
C ALA A 153 -4.85 3.81 2.79
N ILE A 154 -5.41 3.52 3.96
CA ILE A 154 -5.70 2.14 4.35
C ILE A 154 -6.77 1.50 3.48
N GLY A 155 -7.77 2.26 3.05
CA GLY A 155 -8.85 1.80 2.19
C GLY A 155 -8.38 1.43 0.77
N SER A 156 -7.24 1.96 0.30
CA SER A 156 -6.60 1.50 -0.93
C SER A 156 -5.63 0.33 -0.72
N ARG A 157 -5.28 0.02 0.53
CA ARG A 157 -4.31 -1.03 0.87
C ARG A 157 -4.95 -2.34 1.31
N LEU A 158 -6.06 -2.28 2.05
CA LEU A 158 -6.74 -3.44 2.59
C LEU A 158 -8.18 -3.53 2.07
N THR A 159 -8.63 -4.76 1.81
CA THR A 159 -10.03 -5.06 1.52
C THR A 159 -10.89 -4.93 2.78
N PRO A 160 -12.22 -4.80 2.65
CA PRO A 160 -13.13 -4.87 3.80
C PRO A 160 -12.96 -6.14 4.64
N THR A 161 -12.70 -7.28 4.00
CA THR A 161 -12.46 -8.55 4.70
C THR A 161 -11.15 -8.52 5.49
N GLU A 162 -10.07 -7.99 4.90
CA GLU A 162 -8.77 -7.84 5.60
C GLU A 162 -8.88 -6.83 6.75
N LEU A 163 -9.64 -5.74 6.57
CA LEU A 163 -9.94 -4.78 7.64
C LEU A 163 -10.74 -5.46 8.77
N LEU A 164 -11.69 -6.32 8.46
CA LEU A 164 -12.43 -7.08 9.46
C LEU A 164 -11.50 -8.00 10.25
N VAL A 165 -10.61 -8.74 9.57
CA VAL A 165 -9.61 -9.59 10.23
C VAL A 165 -8.70 -8.75 11.12
N ALA A 166 -8.16 -7.62 10.63
CA ALA A 166 -7.30 -6.74 11.40
C ALA A 166 -7.99 -6.18 12.67
N LEU A 167 -9.31 -5.95 12.61
CA LEU A 167 -10.09 -5.51 13.76
C LEU A 167 -10.43 -6.64 14.75
N THR A 168 -10.69 -7.86 14.26
CA THR A 168 -11.19 -8.95 15.10
C THR A 168 -10.10 -9.92 15.55
N ASP A 169 -9.06 -10.07 14.77
CA ASP A 169 -7.86 -10.87 15.07
C ASP A 169 -6.59 -10.15 14.59
N PRO A 170 -6.20 -9.06 15.28
CA PRO A 170 -5.05 -8.26 14.86
C PRO A 170 -3.71 -8.99 14.93
N SER A 171 -3.67 -10.19 15.51
CA SER A 171 -2.47 -11.03 15.57
C SER A 171 -2.42 -12.10 14.48
N ALA A 172 -3.46 -12.25 13.66
CA ALA A 172 -3.49 -13.22 12.58
C ALA A 172 -2.35 -13.00 11.57
N GLU A 173 -2.03 -11.73 11.30
CA GLU A 173 -0.93 -11.35 10.40
C GLU A 173 -0.32 -10.03 10.89
N VAL A 174 0.88 -10.08 11.44
CA VAL A 174 1.61 -8.90 11.94
C VAL A 174 2.90 -8.77 11.14
N ALA A 175 3.01 -7.69 10.38
CA ALA A 175 4.23 -7.41 9.63
C ALA A 175 5.43 -7.23 10.58
N PRO A 176 6.64 -7.72 10.19
CA PRO A 176 7.82 -7.77 11.07
C PRO A 176 8.22 -6.43 11.70
N GLU A 177 7.97 -5.32 11.01
CA GLU A 177 8.23 -3.97 11.50
C GLU A 177 7.35 -3.58 12.70
N TYR A 178 6.23 -4.28 12.94
CA TYR A 178 5.34 -4.05 14.09
C TYR A 178 5.50 -5.07 15.22
N TRP A 179 6.43 -6.03 15.09
CA TRP A 179 6.71 -6.97 16.17
C TRP A 179 7.27 -6.23 17.37
N ALA A 180 6.75 -6.55 18.55
CA ALA A 180 7.24 -5.95 19.76
C ALA A 180 8.55 -6.63 20.18
N TRP A 181 9.60 -5.83 20.34
CA TRP A 181 10.82 -6.28 20.98
C TRP A 181 10.70 -6.12 22.50
N GLN A 182 11.12 -7.13 23.23
CA GLN A 182 11.18 -7.10 24.71
C GLN A 182 12.49 -7.68 25.20
N ALA A 183 13.01 -7.10 26.27
CA ALA A 183 14.27 -7.53 26.86
C ALA A 183 14.30 -7.26 28.36
N THR A 184 15.23 -7.95 29.03
CA THR A 184 15.63 -7.64 30.41
C THR A 184 17.10 -7.25 30.42
N THR A 185 17.41 -6.10 31.02
CA THR A 185 18.81 -5.68 31.21
C THR A 185 19.51 -6.53 32.28
N LYS A 186 20.84 -6.47 32.33
CA LYS A 186 21.64 -7.09 33.37
C LYS A 186 21.28 -6.58 34.79
N THR A 187 20.80 -5.33 34.86
CA THR A 187 20.32 -4.72 36.11
C THR A 187 18.88 -5.10 36.47
N GLY A 188 18.20 -5.94 35.66
CA GLY A 188 16.82 -6.39 35.89
C GLY A 188 15.74 -5.48 35.34
N THR A 189 16.09 -4.40 34.63
CA THR A 189 15.09 -3.50 34.04
C THR A 189 14.43 -4.16 32.83
N ALA A 190 13.09 -4.22 32.83
CA ALA A 190 12.32 -4.68 31.67
C ALA A 190 12.20 -3.55 30.63
N LEU A 191 12.48 -3.88 29.39
CA LEU A 191 12.36 -2.99 28.24
C LEU A 191 11.37 -3.59 27.25
N ARG A 192 10.50 -2.75 26.65
CA ARG A 192 9.58 -3.15 25.58
C ARG A 192 9.37 -1.98 24.63
N GLY A 193 9.37 -2.28 23.33
CA GLY A 193 9.11 -1.29 22.30
C GLY A 193 9.06 -1.90 20.90
N GLN A 194 8.76 -1.08 19.93
CA GLN A 194 8.88 -1.42 18.52
C GLN A 194 10.35 -1.27 18.11
N ARG A 195 10.92 -2.29 17.49
CA ARG A 195 12.29 -2.23 16.95
C ARG A 195 12.29 -1.37 15.68
N LEU A 196 13.09 -0.32 15.67
CA LEU A 196 13.25 0.57 14.52
C LEU A 196 14.51 0.24 13.72
N ASN A 197 15.63 0.02 14.42
CA ASN A 197 16.90 -0.29 13.80
C ASN A 197 17.73 -1.20 14.72
N GLU A 198 18.62 -2.00 14.13
CA GLU A 198 19.47 -2.92 14.86
C GLU A 198 20.79 -3.11 14.11
N ASP A 199 21.89 -3.04 14.83
CA ASP A 199 23.23 -3.41 14.37
C ASP A 199 23.84 -4.51 15.27
N THR A 200 25.11 -4.82 15.08
CA THR A 200 25.82 -5.84 15.86
C THR A 200 25.88 -5.52 17.35
N PHE A 201 25.94 -4.26 17.75
CA PHE A 201 26.23 -3.82 19.11
C PHE A 201 25.04 -3.19 19.80
N SER A 202 24.11 -2.60 19.05
CA SER A 202 23.00 -1.83 19.60
C SER A 202 21.71 -2.06 18.83
N LEU A 203 20.61 -1.64 19.44
CA LEU A 203 19.34 -1.51 18.77
C LEU A 203 18.63 -0.22 19.20
N GLN A 204 17.81 0.31 18.30
CA GLN A 204 16.94 1.45 18.54
C GLN A 204 15.50 0.97 18.63
N ILE A 205 14.82 1.35 19.69
CA ILE A 205 13.40 1.04 19.91
C ILE A 205 12.60 2.31 20.15
N LEU A 206 11.35 2.26 19.70
CA LEU A 206 10.32 3.20 20.12
C LEU A 206 9.60 2.59 21.33
N ASP A 207 9.78 3.17 22.54
CA ASP A 207 9.17 2.63 23.73
C ASP A 207 7.64 2.87 23.76
N GLN A 208 6.94 2.28 24.74
CA GLN A 208 5.50 2.42 24.88
C GLN A 208 5.03 3.88 25.12
N ALA A 209 5.92 4.76 25.55
CA ALA A 209 5.65 6.19 25.68
C ALA A 209 5.94 6.97 24.39
N GLY A 210 6.34 6.30 23.30
CA GLY A 210 6.70 6.94 22.04
C GLY A 210 8.08 7.60 22.04
N ARG A 211 8.97 7.22 22.97
CA ARG A 211 10.34 7.79 23.06
C ARG A 211 11.32 6.87 22.36
N LEU A 212 12.17 7.47 21.54
CA LEU A 212 13.30 6.75 20.93
C LEU A 212 14.33 6.41 22.02
N ARG A 213 14.71 5.14 22.09
CA ARG A 213 15.77 4.65 22.97
C ARG A 213 16.81 3.87 22.18
N SER A 214 18.08 4.14 22.47
CA SER A 214 19.18 3.29 22.04
C SER A 214 19.57 2.35 23.19
N VAL A 215 19.70 1.06 22.88
CA VAL A 215 20.00 0.00 23.86
C VAL A 215 21.24 -0.76 23.40
N ALA A 216 22.28 -0.78 24.23
CA ALA A 216 23.44 -1.60 23.96
C ALA A 216 23.13 -3.08 24.21
N LYS A 217 23.40 -3.95 23.25
CA LYS A 217 23.15 -5.41 23.39
C LYS A 217 23.97 -6.01 24.52
N ALA A 218 25.16 -5.46 24.77
CA ALA A 218 26.01 -5.88 25.88
C ALA A 218 25.37 -5.69 27.27
N ASP A 219 24.39 -4.80 27.41
CA ASP A 219 23.69 -4.55 28.68
C ASP A 219 22.48 -5.47 28.89
N LEU A 220 22.15 -6.29 27.91
CA LEU A 220 21.01 -7.21 27.97
C LEU A 220 21.39 -8.54 28.60
N ARG A 221 20.51 -9.04 29.47
CA ARG A 221 20.51 -10.41 29.98
C ARG A 221 19.74 -11.36 29.07
N SER A 222 18.62 -10.86 28.52
CA SER A 222 17.76 -11.61 27.59
C SER A 222 17.03 -10.66 26.66
N GLN A 223 16.70 -11.12 25.46
CA GLN A 223 15.81 -10.44 24.52
C GLN A 223 15.00 -11.44 23.70
N SER A 224 13.84 -11.03 23.25
CA SER A 224 12.96 -11.79 22.35
C SER A 224 12.06 -10.86 21.53
N LEU A 225 11.52 -11.41 20.43
CA LEU A 225 10.46 -10.75 19.65
C LEU A 225 9.11 -11.35 20.06
N ASP A 226 8.14 -10.50 20.30
CA ASP A 226 6.74 -10.86 20.46
C ASP A 226 6.04 -10.55 19.14
N HIS A 227 5.58 -11.58 18.46
CA HIS A 227 4.95 -11.47 17.15
C HIS A 227 3.45 -11.11 17.26
N ARG A 228 2.93 -11.00 18.47
CA ARG A 228 1.54 -10.59 18.68
C ARG A 228 1.38 -9.10 18.46
N SER A 229 0.26 -8.74 17.85
CA SER A 229 -0.09 -7.34 17.63
C SER A 229 -0.29 -6.60 18.96
N PRO A 230 0.24 -5.36 19.12
CA PRO A 230 -0.13 -4.49 20.22
C PRO A 230 -1.55 -3.89 20.07
N MET A 231 -2.16 -4.01 18.88
CA MET A 231 -3.52 -3.58 18.61
C MET A 231 -4.50 -4.48 19.38
N PRO A 232 -5.44 -3.92 20.15
CA PRO A 232 -6.46 -4.73 20.82
C PRO A 232 -7.45 -5.31 19.81
N SER A 233 -7.97 -6.50 20.07
CA SER A 233 -9.11 -7.03 19.33
C SER A 233 -10.37 -6.21 19.60
N PHE A 234 -11.13 -5.94 18.56
CA PHE A 234 -12.45 -5.30 18.61
C PHE A 234 -13.59 -6.30 18.39
N ARG A 235 -13.29 -7.61 18.38
CA ARG A 235 -14.28 -8.68 18.22
C ARG A 235 -15.44 -8.54 19.21
N ASP A 236 -15.12 -8.37 20.48
CA ASP A 236 -16.09 -8.31 21.57
C ASP A 236 -16.40 -6.87 22.05
N LYS A 237 -15.68 -5.87 21.49
CA LYS A 237 -15.85 -4.46 21.83
C LYS A 237 -16.84 -3.73 20.95
N LEU A 238 -17.01 -4.20 19.73
CA LEU A 238 -17.92 -3.65 18.72
C LEU A 238 -18.86 -4.75 18.23
N THR A 239 -20.12 -4.41 18.02
CA THR A 239 -21.08 -5.28 17.34
C THR A 239 -20.70 -5.46 15.87
N ASP A 240 -21.30 -6.44 15.16
CA ASP A 240 -21.10 -6.64 13.73
C ASP A 240 -21.46 -5.40 12.91
N ALA A 241 -22.59 -4.76 13.26
CA ALA A 241 -23.04 -3.53 12.62
C ALA A 241 -21.99 -2.39 12.80
N GLN A 242 -21.51 -2.21 14.03
CA GLN A 242 -20.48 -1.20 14.33
C GLN A 242 -19.15 -1.49 13.62
N ARG A 243 -18.75 -2.76 13.49
CA ARG A 243 -17.57 -3.14 12.70
C ARG A 243 -17.77 -2.81 11.23
N ASN A 244 -18.93 -3.10 10.66
CA ASN A 244 -19.26 -2.76 9.28
C ASN A 244 -19.24 -1.24 9.05
N ASP A 245 -19.78 -0.44 9.98
CA ASP A 245 -19.72 1.02 9.90
C ASP A 245 -18.27 1.52 9.94
N LEU A 246 -17.45 1.00 10.86
CA LEU A 246 -16.03 1.35 10.96
C LEU A 246 -15.26 0.97 9.70
N ILE A 247 -15.50 -0.22 9.14
CA ILE A 247 -14.90 -0.66 7.87
C ILE A 247 -15.34 0.24 6.72
N ALA A 248 -16.63 0.61 6.65
CA ALA A 248 -17.12 1.54 5.64
C ALA A 248 -16.38 2.89 5.70
N TYR A 249 -16.11 3.42 6.89
CA TYR A 249 -15.28 4.61 7.04
C TYR A 249 -13.83 4.36 6.62
N LEU A 250 -13.18 3.30 7.09
CA LEU A 250 -11.78 3.01 6.77
C LEU A 250 -11.55 2.82 5.27
N THR A 251 -12.53 2.27 4.54
CA THR A 251 -12.43 2.11 3.08
C THR A 251 -12.51 3.44 2.32
N THR A 252 -13.03 4.51 2.93
CA THR A 252 -12.96 5.86 2.32
C THR A 252 -11.59 6.51 2.40
N LEU A 253 -10.69 5.99 3.23
CA LEU A 253 -9.34 6.52 3.43
C LEU A 253 -8.42 6.02 2.31
N GLN A 254 -8.44 6.72 1.18
CA GLN A 254 -7.74 6.33 -0.06
C GLN A 254 -6.37 7.01 -0.24
N GLY A 255 -5.96 7.88 0.68
CA GLY A 255 -4.83 8.77 0.49
C GLY A 255 -5.19 10.00 -0.34
N ALA A 256 -4.28 10.98 -0.40
CA ALA A 256 -4.43 12.07 -1.34
C ALA A 256 -4.22 11.56 -2.77
N ALA A 257 -5.10 11.91 -3.69
CA ALA A 257 -4.81 11.78 -5.12
C ALA A 257 -3.60 12.69 -5.42
N GLN A 258 -2.45 12.08 -5.72
CA GLN A 258 -1.25 12.81 -6.16
C GLN A 258 -1.30 13.01 -7.66
#